data_94044ab5e3f8dab8f47c36881e0bc283
#
_entry.id   94044ab5e3f8dab8f47c36881e0bc283
#
_cell.length_a   1.000
_cell.length_b   1.000
_cell.length_c   1.000
_cell.angle_alpha   90.00
_cell.angle_beta   90.00
_cell.angle_gamma   90.00
#
_symmetry.space_group_name_H-M   'P 1'
#
loop_
_entity.id
_entity.type
_entity.pdbx_description
1 polymer ?
#
loop_
_entity_poly.entity_id
_entity_poly.type
_entity_poly.pdbx_seq_one_letter_code
_entity_poly.pdbx_strand_id
1 'polypeptide(L)'
;MKFGILLHKNTQNIGDDIQSFAAANLLPSADYFIDRETFDSFRTENDEPVAVVMSAWYMWSKWNWPPSRYIVPLYIGMHWADHQIANQDGSPVKTEFLTGIGGEYLNAYAPIGCRDMPTLESFKSLGIDAYFSGCITLTLPEMPRIKPEKEYICCVDVEPYVMKHIRKLLEGRDDLELREITHYKDYRNSDASWEERKKAVTDLLTVYQNAKCVITRRLHCALPCLAMNVPVLLFNSRKPSAVDRFVPYFDWIHNCKRKDFINGSYKYDITNPPPNNGGHIETRNRLIKTVTDFTEKYKNASGSYKDYDRLKYSDEEVIKWRHDTMKRVMYDWLMSVSYTHLTLPTN
;
A
#
# COMPACT_ATOMS: atom_id res chain seq x y z
N MET A 1 1.51 -8.56 24.91
CA MET A 1 0.54 -8.69 23.81
C MET A 1 1.23 -9.34 22.63
N LYS A 2 0.55 -10.15 21.84
CA LYS A 2 1.01 -10.73 20.59
C LYS A 2 0.97 -9.71 19.46
N PHE A 3 1.78 -9.93 18.42
CA PHE A 3 1.83 -9.06 17.23
C PHE A 3 1.35 -9.81 16.00
N GLY A 4 0.56 -9.11 15.18
CA GLY A 4 0.00 -9.64 13.95
C GLY A 4 0.53 -8.91 12.72
N ILE A 5 0.67 -9.66 11.63
CA ILE A 5 0.98 -9.14 10.29
C ILE A 5 -0.30 -9.17 9.46
N LEU A 6 -0.61 -8.04 8.84
CA LEU A 6 -1.70 -7.97 7.87
C LEU A 6 -1.23 -8.56 6.53
N LEU A 7 -1.91 -9.57 6.03
CA LEU A 7 -1.62 -10.22 4.76
C LEU A 7 -2.68 -9.89 3.70
N HIS A 8 -2.29 -9.98 2.46
CA HIS A 8 -3.16 -9.91 1.29
C HIS A 8 -3.19 -11.30 0.63
N LYS A 9 -3.91 -12.27 1.24
CA LYS A 9 -3.83 -13.68 0.84
C LYS A 9 -4.10 -13.91 -0.64
N ASN A 10 -5.10 -13.24 -1.20
CA ASN A 10 -5.54 -13.41 -2.59
C ASN A 10 -4.99 -12.33 -3.54
N THR A 11 -3.84 -11.73 -3.24
CA THR A 11 -3.24 -10.72 -4.12
C THR A 11 -2.66 -11.33 -5.40
N GLN A 12 -2.61 -10.49 -6.44
CA GLN A 12 -1.86 -10.75 -7.67
C GLN A 12 -0.64 -9.82 -7.79
N ASN A 13 -0.28 -9.13 -6.70
CA ASN A 13 0.75 -8.10 -6.70
C ASN A 13 1.68 -8.26 -5.51
N ILE A 14 2.92 -8.70 -5.77
CA ILE A 14 3.93 -8.85 -4.71
C ILE A 14 4.21 -7.55 -3.94
N GLY A 15 3.83 -6.39 -4.50
CA GLY A 15 3.90 -5.10 -3.80
C GLY A 15 3.08 -5.05 -2.50
N ASP A 16 2.04 -5.87 -2.39
CA ASP A 16 1.25 -6.01 -1.16
C ASP A 16 2.04 -6.79 -0.09
N ASP A 17 2.74 -7.86 -0.51
CA ASP A 17 3.61 -8.62 0.39
C ASP A 17 4.84 -7.80 0.83
N ILE A 18 5.34 -6.90 -0.03
CA ILE A 18 6.41 -5.96 0.36
C ILE A 18 5.95 -5.06 1.51
N GLN A 19 4.70 -4.63 1.54
CA GLN A 19 4.15 -3.84 2.67
C GLN A 19 4.11 -4.69 3.95
N SER A 20 3.60 -5.92 3.86
CA SER A 20 3.56 -6.87 4.99
C SER A 20 4.97 -7.17 5.50
N PHE A 21 5.94 -7.36 4.60
CA PHE A 21 7.34 -7.60 4.95
C PHE A 21 7.97 -6.38 5.63
N ALA A 22 7.71 -5.16 5.14
CA ALA A 22 8.21 -3.94 5.76
C ALA A 22 7.65 -3.77 7.19
N ALA A 23 6.37 -4.05 7.41
CA ALA A 23 5.77 -4.04 8.73
C ALA A 23 6.39 -5.10 9.66
N ALA A 24 6.56 -6.34 9.15
CA ALA A 24 7.14 -7.44 9.91
C ALA A 24 8.56 -7.15 10.41
N ASN A 25 9.38 -6.46 9.61
CA ASN A 25 10.75 -6.10 10.02
C ASN A 25 10.83 -5.11 11.19
N LEU A 26 9.72 -4.45 11.53
CA LEU A 26 9.65 -3.49 12.64
C LEU A 26 8.96 -4.08 13.88
N LEU A 27 8.38 -5.28 13.77
CA LEU A 27 7.71 -5.95 14.88
C LEU A 27 8.67 -6.88 15.63
N PRO A 28 8.51 -7.04 16.95
CA PRO A 28 9.34 -7.94 17.74
C PRO A 28 9.05 -9.43 17.45
N SER A 29 7.85 -9.75 16.97
CA SER A 29 7.42 -11.09 16.57
C SER A 29 6.33 -11.03 15.51
N ALA A 30 6.06 -12.16 14.86
CA ALA A 30 4.94 -12.36 13.95
C ALA A 30 4.13 -13.56 14.45
N ASP A 31 3.23 -13.30 15.39
CA ASP A 31 2.48 -14.36 16.07
C ASP A 31 1.19 -14.73 15.33
N TYR A 32 0.60 -13.77 14.63
CA TYR A 32 -0.64 -13.93 13.84
C TYR A 32 -0.50 -13.40 12.43
N PHE A 33 -1.13 -14.11 11.48
CA PHE A 33 -1.20 -13.73 10.06
C PHE A 33 -2.66 -13.47 9.70
N ILE A 34 -3.02 -12.19 9.61
CA ILE A 34 -4.40 -11.73 9.49
C ILE A 34 -4.68 -11.35 8.05
N ASP A 35 -5.62 -12.01 7.40
CA ASP A 35 -6.01 -11.65 6.03
C ASP A 35 -6.82 -10.34 6.04
N ARG A 36 -6.39 -9.36 5.25
CA ARG A 36 -7.08 -8.08 5.06
C ARG A 36 -8.54 -8.26 4.65
N GLU A 37 -8.85 -9.26 3.84
CA GLU A 37 -10.20 -9.47 3.32
C GLU A 37 -11.16 -10.12 4.34
N THR A 38 -10.64 -10.59 5.50
CA THR A 38 -11.42 -11.21 6.57
C THR A 38 -11.07 -10.69 7.97
N PHE A 39 -10.37 -9.57 8.05
CA PHE A 39 -9.90 -9.01 9.33
C PHE A 39 -11.06 -8.59 10.28
N ASP A 40 -12.24 -8.34 9.73
CA ASP A 40 -13.45 -8.03 10.50
C ASP A 40 -13.99 -9.22 11.31
N SER A 41 -13.68 -10.44 10.87
CA SER A 41 -14.07 -11.68 11.53
C SER A 41 -12.93 -12.36 12.28
N PHE A 42 -11.75 -11.71 12.34
CA PHE A 42 -10.60 -12.25 13.06
C PHE A 42 -10.92 -12.45 14.54
N ARG A 43 -10.52 -13.60 15.11
CA ARG A 43 -10.65 -13.95 16.52
C ARG A 43 -9.41 -14.70 16.98
N THR A 44 -9.11 -14.62 18.25
CA THR A 44 -8.10 -15.43 18.95
C THR A 44 -8.78 -16.46 19.84
N GLU A 45 -8.09 -17.58 20.10
CA GLU A 45 -8.68 -18.67 20.89
C GLU A 45 -8.92 -18.30 22.36
N ASN A 46 -8.07 -17.42 22.92
CA ASN A 46 -8.07 -17.09 24.35
C ASN A 46 -8.51 -15.64 24.61
N ASP A 47 -9.30 -15.05 23.75
CA ASP A 47 -9.73 -13.65 23.85
C ASP A 47 -8.57 -12.64 23.97
N GLU A 48 -7.36 -13.02 23.58
CA GLU A 48 -6.20 -12.14 23.63
C GLU A 48 -6.23 -11.09 22.52
N PRO A 49 -5.86 -9.83 22.81
CA PRO A 49 -5.73 -8.79 21.81
C PRO A 49 -4.44 -8.99 20.99
N VAL A 50 -4.48 -8.55 19.73
CA VAL A 50 -3.33 -8.61 18.82
C VAL A 50 -2.99 -7.23 18.32
N ALA A 51 -1.76 -6.77 18.55
CA ALA A 51 -1.25 -5.49 18.05
C ALA A 51 -0.87 -5.62 16.57
N VAL A 52 -1.41 -4.77 15.70
CA VAL A 52 -1.24 -4.88 14.25
C VAL A 52 -0.88 -3.55 13.62
N VAL A 53 0.18 -3.55 12.82
CA VAL A 53 0.50 -2.41 11.94
C VAL A 53 -0.40 -2.47 10.71
N MET A 54 -1.33 -1.54 10.62
CA MET A 54 -2.40 -1.49 9.64
C MET A 54 -1.99 -0.65 8.42
N SER A 55 -1.05 -1.15 7.61
CA SER A 55 -0.58 -0.50 6.38
C SER A 55 -1.08 -1.26 5.15
N ALA A 56 -2.17 -0.81 4.55
CA ALA A 56 -2.81 -1.50 3.42
C ALA A 56 -3.77 -0.61 2.62
N TRP A 57 -4.34 -1.21 1.57
CA TRP A 57 -5.53 -0.74 0.89
C TRP A 57 -6.75 -1.37 1.55
N TYR A 58 -7.67 -0.53 2.02
CA TYR A 58 -8.92 -0.99 2.62
C TYR A 58 -10.09 -0.79 1.68
N MET A 59 -11.16 -1.58 1.88
CA MET A 59 -12.37 -1.55 1.06
C MET A 59 -12.12 -1.89 -0.42
N TRP A 60 -11.11 -2.73 -0.70
CA TRP A 60 -10.77 -3.12 -2.08
C TRP A 60 -11.81 -4.08 -2.66
N SER A 61 -11.81 -5.34 -2.26
CA SER A 61 -12.72 -6.37 -2.78
C SER A 61 -13.88 -6.67 -1.85
N LYS A 62 -13.68 -6.54 -0.54
CA LYS A 62 -14.74 -6.73 0.47
C LYS A 62 -14.96 -5.45 1.26
N TRP A 63 -16.22 -5.21 1.61
CA TRP A 63 -16.64 -4.09 2.42
C TRP A 63 -16.76 -4.52 3.88
N ASN A 64 -15.62 -4.86 4.45
CA ASN A 64 -15.45 -5.51 5.75
C ASN A 64 -15.03 -4.56 6.88
N TRP A 65 -15.37 -3.26 6.76
CA TRP A 65 -15.08 -2.24 7.75
C TRP A 65 -16.11 -2.19 8.88
N PRO A 66 -15.74 -1.93 10.15
CA PRO A 66 -14.39 -1.84 10.70
C PRO A 66 -13.76 -3.21 10.96
N PRO A 67 -12.46 -3.26 11.31
CA PRO A 67 -11.77 -4.48 11.76
C PRO A 67 -12.38 -5.09 13.02
N SER A 68 -12.02 -6.35 13.27
CA SER A 68 -12.36 -7.04 14.51
C SER A 68 -11.81 -6.31 15.75
N ARG A 69 -12.57 -6.30 16.83
CA ARG A 69 -12.17 -5.75 18.14
C ARG A 69 -10.99 -6.47 18.82
N TYR A 70 -10.60 -7.66 18.33
CA TYR A 70 -9.38 -8.35 18.73
C TYR A 70 -8.12 -7.67 18.21
N ILE A 71 -8.24 -6.79 17.22
CA ILE A 71 -7.13 -6.06 16.62
C ILE A 71 -6.95 -4.74 17.37
N VAL A 72 -5.75 -4.55 17.92
CA VAL A 72 -5.28 -3.24 18.42
C VAL A 72 -4.46 -2.60 17.31
N PRO A 73 -5.04 -1.68 16.53
CA PRO A 73 -4.42 -1.19 15.32
C PRO A 73 -3.46 -0.03 15.56
N LEU A 74 -2.40 0.02 14.75
CA LEU A 74 -1.67 1.24 14.43
C LEU A 74 -1.89 1.57 12.95
N TYR A 75 -2.65 2.60 12.66
CA TYR A 75 -2.89 3.04 11.28
C TYR A 75 -1.75 3.91 10.77
N ILE A 76 -0.94 3.35 9.85
CA ILE A 76 0.09 4.06 9.09
C ILE A 76 0.10 3.56 7.65
N GLY A 77 0.38 4.42 6.70
CA GLY A 77 0.37 4.02 5.29
C GLY A 77 -1.01 3.54 4.78
N MET A 78 -2.09 4.00 5.39
CA MET A 78 -3.45 3.64 5.02
C MET A 78 -3.84 4.24 3.67
N HIS A 79 -4.52 3.45 2.83
CA HIS A 79 -5.20 3.91 1.63
C HIS A 79 -6.65 3.41 1.63
N TRP A 80 -7.58 4.32 1.41
CA TRP A 80 -9.00 4.01 1.29
C TRP A 80 -9.38 3.85 -0.19
N ALA A 81 -9.84 2.66 -0.58
CA ALA A 81 -10.13 2.32 -1.97
C ALA A 81 -11.60 2.62 -2.33
N ASP A 82 -11.91 3.89 -2.52
CA ASP A 82 -13.24 4.38 -2.86
C ASP A 82 -13.49 4.58 -4.38
N HIS A 83 -12.42 4.65 -5.15
CA HIS A 83 -12.42 5.03 -6.57
C HIS A 83 -13.00 4.00 -7.55
N GLN A 84 -13.38 2.81 -7.07
CA GLN A 84 -13.92 1.74 -7.94
C GLN A 84 -15.42 1.88 -8.20
N ILE A 85 -16.13 2.54 -7.28
CA ILE A 85 -17.57 2.81 -7.37
C ILE A 85 -17.75 4.28 -7.05
N ALA A 86 -18.40 5.01 -7.94
CA ALA A 86 -18.69 6.43 -7.76
C ALA A 86 -20.15 6.72 -8.14
N ASN A 87 -20.72 7.76 -7.56
CA ASN A 87 -22.01 8.31 -7.96
C ASN A 87 -21.95 8.97 -9.35
N GLN A 88 -23.09 9.40 -9.90
CA GLN A 88 -23.14 10.07 -11.22
C GLN A 88 -22.28 11.34 -11.29
N ASP A 89 -22.19 12.07 -10.18
CA ASP A 89 -21.34 13.25 -10.05
C ASP A 89 -19.86 12.95 -9.83
N GLY A 90 -19.50 11.65 -9.81
CA GLY A 90 -18.14 11.19 -9.55
C GLY A 90 -17.75 11.12 -8.07
N SER A 91 -18.67 11.42 -7.15
CA SER A 91 -18.40 11.32 -5.71
C SER A 91 -18.19 9.87 -5.27
N PRO A 92 -17.22 9.60 -4.38
CA PRO A 92 -16.97 8.25 -3.89
C PRO A 92 -18.12 7.74 -3.04
N VAL A 93 -18.60 6.51 -3.30
CA VAL A 93 -19.72 5.92 -2.54
C VAL A 93 -19.27 5.20 -1.26
N LYS A 94 -18.02 4.71 -1.20
CA LYS A 94 -17.53 3.98 -0.02
C LYS A 94 -17.19 4.88 1.16
N THR A 95 -17.21 6.19 0.98
CA THR A 95 -17.08 7.16 2.08
C THR A 95 -18.19 7.04 3.11
N GLU A 96 -19.34 6.46 2.74
CA GLU A 96 -20.39 6.11 3.69
C GLU A 96 -19.89 5.25 4.87
N PHE A 97 -18.88 4.40 4.63
CA PHE A 97 -18.22 3.61 5.67
C PHE A 97 -17.26 4.41 6.58
N LEU A 98 -17.00 5.66 6.24
CA LEU A 98 -16.21 6.61 7.05
C LEU A 98 -17.08 7.48 7.96
N THR A 99 -18.39 7.25 7.97
CA THR A 99 -19.37 7.92 8.85
C THR A 99 -19.97 6.92 9.85
N GLY A 100 -20.71 7.41 10.84
CA GLY A 100 -21.31 6.55 11.87
C GLY A 100 -20.25 5.67 12.56
N ILE A 101 -20.58 4.40 12.81
CA ILE A 101 -19.68 3.46 13.54
C ILE A 101 -18.29 3.38 12.91
N GLY A 102 -18.18 3.40 11.57
CA GLY A 102 -16.89 3.30 10.91
C GLY A 102 -16.00 4.53 11.09
N GLY A 103 -16.58 5.72 11.09
CA GLY A 103 -15.87 6.97 11.39
C GLY A 103 -15.50 7.08 12.87
N GLU A 104 -16.43 6.72 13.76
CA GLU A 104 -16.17 6.67 15.21
C GLU A 104 -15.04 5.70 15.55
N TYR A 105 -14.99 4.55 14.87
CA TYR A 105 -13.90 3.61 15.00
C TYR A 105 -12.54 4.24 14.64
N LEU A 106 -12.45 4.93 13.50
CA LEU A 106 -11.20 5.62 13.11
C LEU A 106 -10.81 6.67 14.15
N ASN A 107 -11.75 7.51 14.59
CA ASN A 107 -11.49 8.52 15.62
C ASN A 107 -11.06 7.93 16.95
N ALA A 108 -11.57 6.74 17.33
CA ALA A 108 -11.16 6.05 18.54
C ALA A 108 -9.69 5.57 18.49
N TYR A 109 -9.16 5.33 17.29
CA TYR A 109 -7.77 4.89 17.09
C TYR A 109 -6.88 5.95 16.41
N ALA A 110 -7.36 7.19 16.32
CA ALA A 110 -6.61 8.32 15.77
C ALA A 110 -5.34 8.65 16.57
N PRO A 111 -4.35 9.32 15.97
CA PRO A 111 -4.36 9.86 14.60
C PRO A 111 -4.10 8.79 13.53
N ILE A 112 -4.75 8.92 12.35
CA ILE A 112 -4.67 7.96 11.26
C ILE A 112 -3.61 8.37 10.24
N GLY A 113 -2.59 7.55 10.05
CA GLY A 113 -1.53 7.79 9.07
C GLY A 113 -1.93 7.35 7.66
N CYS A 114 -2.10 8.31 6.75
CA CYS A 114 -2.42 8.08 5.34
C CYS A 114 -1.17 8.10 4.47
N ARG A 115 -1.13 7.27 3.41
CA ARG A 115 0.02 7.24 2.49
C ARG A 115 -0.15 8.10 1.25
N ASP A 116 -1.32 8.66 1.02
CA ASP A 116 -1.64 9.51 -0.15
C ASP A 116 -2.61 10.63 0.22
N MET A 117 -2.61 11.67 -0.61
CA MET A 117 -3.42 12.86 -0.36
C MET A 117 -4.92 12.61 -0.51
N PRO A 118 -5.44 11.85 -1.51
CA PRO A 118 -6.86 11.58 -1.61
C PRO A 118 -7.46 10.96 -0.35
N THR A 119 -6.78 9.95 0.23
CA THR A 119 -7.20 9.35 1.50
C THR A 119 -7.18 10.35 2.65
N LEU A 120 -6.09 11.15 2.76
CA LEU A 120 -5.95 12.16 3.80
C LEU A 120 -7.04 13.23 3.72
N GLU A 121 -7.30 13.76 2.53
CA GLU A 121 -8.30 14.79 2.29
C GLU A 121 -9.72 14.27 2.58
N SER A 122 -10.04 13.05 2.12
CA SER A 122 -11.30 12.38 2.42
C SER A 122 -11.52 12.23 3.93
N PHE A 123 -10.52 11.78 4.67
CA PHE A 123 -10.63 11.62 6.12
C PHE A 123 -10.82 12.95 6.84
N LYS A 124 -10.02 13.96 6.50
CA LYS A 124 -10.12 15.30 7.10
C LYS A 124 -11.48 15.97 6.82
N SER A 125 -12.01 15.80 5.61
CA SER A 125 -13.32 16.36 5.24
C SER A 125 -14.47 15.79 6.07
N LEU A 126 -14.29 14.59 6.62
CA LEU A 126 -15.24 13.90 7.48
C LEU A 126 -14.93 14.05 8.99
N GLY A 127 -13.99 14.93 9.35
CA GLY A 127 -13.62 15.19 10.75
C GLY A 127 -12.81 14.05 11.39
N ILE A 128 -12.19 13.17 10.61
CA ILE A 128 -11.29 12.14 11.11
C ILE A 128 -9.91 12.75 11.30
N ASP A 129 -9.32 12.62 12.51
CA ASP A 129 -7.96 13.09 12.78
C ASP A 129 -6.95 12.22 12.01
N ALA A 130 -6.37 12.80 10.97
CA ALA A 130 -5.48 12.10 10.05
C ALA A 130 -4.30 12.98 9.60
N TYR A 131 -3.19 12.31 9.26
CA TYR A 131 -1.97 12.95 8.80
C TYR A 131 -1.31 12.16 7.66
N PHE A 132 -0.43 12.82 6.90
CA PHE A 132 0.39 12.13 5.91
C PHE A 132 1.54 11.38 6.61
N SER A 133 1.47 10.06 6.63
CA SER A 133 2.51 9.20 7.22
C SER A 133 3.55 8.73 6.21
N GLY A 134 3.24 8.74 4.93
CA GLY A 134 3.98 8.00 3.92
C GLY A 134 3.66 6.50 3.95
N CYS A 135 4.36 5.74 3.12
CA CYS A 135 4.17 4.28 3.01
C CYS A 135 5.18 3.54 3.88
N ILE A 136 4.75 2.46 4.56
CA ILE A 136 5.62 1.61 5.40
C ILE A 136 6.82 1.05 4.64
N THR A 137 6.75 0.87 3.32
CA THR A 137 7.85 0.36 2.50
C THR A 137 9.08 1.28 2.47
N LEU A 138 8.95 2.54 2.90
CA LEU A 138 10.08 3.44 3.12
C LEU A 138 10.99 3.02 4.30
N THR A 139 10.52 2.13 5.17
CA THR A 139 11.28 1.66 6.33
C THR A 139 12.17 0.46 6.04
N LEU A 140 12.11 -0.09 4.84
CA LEU A 140 12.91 -1.25 4.46
C LEU A 140 14.40 -0.99 4.66
N PRO A 141 15.14 -1.93 5.25
CA PRO A 141 16.58 -1.85 5.35
C PRO A 141 17.25 -2.12 3.99
N GLU A 142 18.50 -1.70 3.84
CA GLU A 142 19.32 -2.16 2.72
C GLU A 142 19.47 -3.69 2.77
N MET A 143 19.37 -4.33 1.62
CA MET A 143 19.62 -5.75 1.46
C MET A 143 21.12 -6.01 1.27
N PRO A 144 21.61 -7.24 1.44
CA PRO A 144 23.00 -7.57 1.18
C PRO A 144 23.42 -7.18 -0.24
N ARG A 145 24.53 -6.44 -0.34
CA ARG A 145 25.12 -6.11 -1.63
C ARG A 145 26.04 -7.24 -2.09
N ILE A 146 25.66 -7.86 -3.20
CA ILE A 146 26.41 -8.93 -3.84
C ILE A 146 26.84 -8.38 -5.20
N LYS A 147 28.15 -8.30 -5.46
CA LYS A 147 28.62 -7.86 -6.77
C LYS A 147 28.18 -8.85 -7.84
N PRO A 148 27.32 -8.45 -8.79
CA PRO A 148 26.91 -9.33 -9.86
C PRO A 148 28.08 -9.61 -10.82
N GLU A 149 28.05 -10.72 -11.52
CA GLU A 149 29.03 -11.02 -12.56
C GLU A 149 29.04 -9.95 -13.65
N LYS A 150 27.84 -9.46 -13.99
CA LYS A 150 27.60 -8.38 -14.93
C LYS A 150 26.66 -7.36 -14.31
N GLU A 151 27.02 -6.06 -14.40
CA GLU A 151 26.12 -5.00 -13.96
C GLU A 151 24.80 -5.04 -14.72
N TYR A 152 23.69 -4.68 -14.08
CA TYR A 152 22.38 -4.75 -14.71
C TYR A 152 21.45 -3.61 -14.32
N ILE A 153 20.51 -3.36 -15.21
CA ILE A 153 19.40 -2.44 -15.02
C ILE A 153 18.12 -3.26 -14.90
N CYS A 154 17.31 -2.98 -13.86
CA CYS A 154 16.01 -3.62 -13.71
C CYS A 154 14.90 -2.76 -14.29
N CYS A 155 14.06 -3.34 -15.16
CA CYS A 155 12.83 -2.75 -15.65
C CYS A 155 11.63 -3.52 -15.07
N VAL A 156 10.83 -2.85 -14.24
CA VAL A 156 9.74 -3.49 -13.51
C VAL A 156 8.39 -3.01 -14.03
N ASP A 157 7.64 -3.92 -14.70
CA ASP A 157 6.35 -3.64 -15.33
C ASP A 157 6.39 -2.43 -16.30
N VAL A 158 7.49 -2.27 -17.01
CA VAL A 158 7.66 -1.21 -18.02
C VAL A 158 7.01 -1.63 -19.33
N GLU A 159 6.32 -0.70 -19.98
CA GLU A 159 5.60 -0.99 -21.23
C GLU A 159 6.53 -1.33 -22.41
N PRO A 160 6.12 -2.22 -23.34
CA PRO A 160 6.98 -2.73 -24.40
C PRO A 160 7.62 -1.63 -25.29
N TYR A 161 6.89 -0.53 -25.55
CA TYR A 161 7.42 0.56 -26.37
C TYR A 161 8.52 1.36 -25.66
N VAL A 162 8.45 1.47 -24.33
CA VAL A 162 9.53 2.07 -23.50
C VAL A 162 10.71 1.11 -23.42
N MET A 163 10.45 -0.19 -23.25
CA MET A 163 11.49 -1.23 -23.25
C MET A 163 12.28 -1.23 -24.56
N LYS A 164 11.61 -1.03 -25.71
CA LYS A 164 12.28 -0.89 -27.00
C LYS A 164 13.25 0.30 -27.00
N HIS A 165 12.86 1.43 -26.42
CA HIS A 165 13.72 2.61 -26.29
C HIS A 165 14.92 2.34 -25.36
N ILE A 166 14.69 1.70 -24.19
CA ILE A 166 15.74 1.35 -23.23
C ILE A 166 16.77 0.42 -23.89
N ARG A 167 16.32 -0.61 -24.64
CA ARG A 167 17.23 -1.51 -25.37
C ARG A 167 18.09 -0.73 -26.36
N LYS A 168 17.51 0.25 -27.06
CA LYS A 168 18.26 1.12 -27.97
C LYS A 168 19.31 1.97 -27.25
N LEU A 169 19.04 2.45 -26.05
CA LEU A 169 20.01 3.19 -25.24
C LEU A 169 21.18 2.31 -24.77
N LEU A 170 20.99 1.00 -24.74
CA LEU A 170 22.00 0.01 -24.32
C LEU A 170 22.69 -0.68 -25.51
N GLU A 171 22.38 -0.30 -26.75
CA GLU A 171 23.08 -0.84 -27.93
C GLU A 171 24.60 -0.59 -27.82
N GLY A 172 25.39 -1.64 -27.97
CA GLY A 172 26.86 -1.58 -27.84
C GLY A 172 27.39 -1.57 -26.39
N ARG A 173 26.52 -1.73 -25.38
CA ARG A 173 26.90 -1.84 -23.97
C ARG A 173 26.91 -3.30 -23.50
N ASP A 174 27.93 -4.05 -23.96
CA ASP A 174 28.07 -5.46 -23.59
C ASP A 174 28.43 -5.67 -22.11
N ASP A 175 28.79 -4.60 -21.41
CA ASP A 175 29.06 -4.56 -19.96
C ASP A 175 27.79 -4.52 -19.10
N LEU A 176 26.62 -4.22 -19.69
CA LEU A 176 25.35 -4.09 -18.98
C LEU A 176 24.31 -5.14 -19.43
N GLU A 177 23.63 -5.72 -18.45
CA GLU A 177 22.48 -6.61 -18.65
C GLU A 177 21.18 -5.85 -18.41
N LEU A 178 20.14 -6.18 -19.16
CA LEU A 178 18.78 -5.67 -18.95
C LEU A 178 17.90 -6.77 -18.39
N ARG A 179 17.39 -6.60 -17.16
CA ARG A 179 16.49 -7.53 -16.49
C ARG A 179 15.07 -7.01 -16.49
N GLU A 180 14.18 -7.75 -17.11
CA GLU A 180 12.75 -7.47 -17.10
C GLU A 180 12.07 -8.26 -15.99
N ILE A 181 11.38 -7.55 -15.11
CA ILE A 181 10.76 -8.12 -13.90
C ILE A 181 9.30 -7.68 -13.86
N THR A 182 8.44 -8.52 -13.30
CA THR A 182 7.05 -8.17 -13.03
C THR A 182 6.72 -8.28 -11.55
N HIS A 183 5.87 -7.37 -11.07
CA HIS A 183 5.22 -7.48 -9.76
C HIS A 183 4.01 -8.41 -9.77
N TYR A 184 3.62 -8.91 -10.94
CA TYR A 184 2.54 -9.88 -11.02
C TYR A 184 2.99 -11.19 -10.39
N LYS A 185 2.34 -11.55 -9.29
CA LYS A 185 2.51 -12.79 -8.55
C LYS A 185 1.14 -13.26 -8.11
N ASP A 186 0.62 -14.30 -8.75
CA ASP A 186 -0.74 -14.76 -8.47
C ASP A 186 -0.77 -15.67 -7.24
N TYR A 187 -1.36 -15.18 -6.17
CA TYR A 187 -1.62 -15.92 -4.94
C TYR A 187 -3.10 -16.28 -4.75
N ARG A 188 -3.94 -16.03 -5.74
CA ARG A 188 -5.34 -16.43 -5.68
C ARG A 188 -5.42 -17.95 -5.64
N ASN A 189 -6.19 -18.47 -4.69
CA ASN A 189 -6.31 -19.92 -4.44
C ASN A 189 -4.97 -20.60 -4.14
N SER A 190 -4.01 -19.87 -3.58
CA SER A 190 -2.71 -20.37 -3.16
C SER A 190 -2.64 -20.48 -1.65
N ASP A 191 -2.13 -21.60 -1.15
CA ASP A 191 -1.83 -21.82 0.27
C ASP A 191 -0.42 -21.36 0.66
N ALA A 192 0.18 -20.46 -0.14
CA ALA A 192 1.51 -19.94 0.10
C ALA A 192 1.67 -19.42 1.53
N SER A 193 2.58 -20.04 2.26
CA SER A 193 2.93 -19.67 3.62
C SER A 193 3.55 -18.27 3.70
N TRP A 194 3.58 -17.68 4.89
CA TRP A 194 4.29 -16.44 5.11
C TRP A 194 5.79 -16.55 4.75
N GLU A 195 6.43 -17.67 5.06
CA GLU A 195 7.86 -17.86 4.76
C GLU A 195 8.14 -17.91 3.25
N GLU A 196 7.26 -18.52 2.47
CA GLU A 196 7.37 -18.51 1.01
C GLU A 196 7.17 -17.11 0.42
N ARG A 197 6.20 -16.33 0.94
CA ARG A 197 5.97 -14.93 0.55
C ARG A 197 7.13 -14.03 0.94
N LYS A 198 7.62 -14.18 2.17
CA LYS A 198 8.80 -13.47 2.69
C LYS A 198 10.04 -13.76 1.85
N LYS A 199 10.27 -15.03 1.48
CA LYS A 199 11.36 -15.41 0.60
C LYS A 199 11.23 -14.73 -0.77
N ALA A 200 10.06 -14.78 -1.39
CA ALA A 200 9.84 -14.15 -2.69
C ALA A 200 10.10 -12.64 -2.66
N VAL A 201 9.68 -11.95 -1.58
CA VAL A 201 9.97 -10.52 -1.37
C VAL A 201 11.46 -10.30 -1.18
N THR A 202 12.13 -11.09 -0.34
CA THR A 202 13.57 -10.96 -0.07
C THR A 202 14.39 -11.16 -1.35
N ASP A 203 14.07 -12.20 -2.14
CA ASP A 203 14.73 -12.46 -3.42
C ASP A 203 14.58 -11.26 -4.37
N LEU A 204 13.37 -10.72 -4.49
CA LEU A 204 13.07 -9.56 -5.34
C LEU A 204 13.81 -8.29 -4.88
N LEU A 205 13.77 -7.98 -3.58
CA LEU A 205 14.47 -6.82 -3.02
C LEU A 205 15.99 -6.93 -3.16
N THR A 206 16.53 -8.15 -3.05
CA THR A 206 17.95 -8.43 -3.30
C THR A 206 18.32 -8.14 -4.75
N VAL A 207 17.46 -8.50 -5.70
CA VAL A 207 17.66 -8.13 -7.11
C VAL A 207 17.66 -6.61 -7.29
N TYR A 208 16.77 -5.88 -6.65
CA TYR A 208 16.74 -4.41 -6.73
C TYR A 208 18.01 -3.80 -6.09
N GLN A 209 18.41 -4.27 -4.91
CA GLN A 209 19.59 -3.75 -4.19
C GLN A 209 20.87 -3.82 -5.00
N ASN A 210 20.99 -4.83 -5.85
CA ASN A 210 22.19 -5.09 -6.64
C ASN A 210 22.09 -4.56 -8.08
N ALA A 211 20.97 -3.92 -8.45
CA ALA A 211 20.82 -3.26 -9.73
C ALA A 211 21.58 -1.93 -9.77
N LYS A 212 22.13 -1.58 -10.92
CA LYS A 212 22.72 -0.25 -11.18
C LYS A 212 21.67 0.85 -11.07
N CYS A 213 20.48 0.60 -11.61
CA CYS A 213 19.26 1.35 -11.35
C CYS A 213 18.01 0.51 -11.61
N VAL A 214 16.87 1.00 -11.09
CA VAL A 214 15.56 0.40 -11.32
C VAL A 214 14.66 1.39 -12.05
N ILE A 215 14.00 0.94 -13.10
CA ILE A 215 13.02 1.72 -13.87
C ILE A 215 11.65 1.08 -13.69
N THR A 216 10.66 1.83 -13.26
CA THR A 216 9.36 1.24 -12.90
C THR A 216 8.19 2.20 -13.07
N ARG A 217 6.99 1.64 -13.11
CA ARG A 217 5.73 2.37 -12.94
C ARG A 217 5.00 2.01 -11.63
N ARG A 218 5.65 1.19 -10.79
CA ARG A 218 5.07 0.66 -9.55
C ARG A 218 5.60 1.42 -8.33
N LEU A 219 4.68 1.98 -7.54
CA LEU A 219 5.05 2.70 -6.32
C LEU A 219 5.75 1.79 -5.31
N HIS A 220 5.24 0.55 -5.12
CA HIS A 220 5.86 -0.44 -4.22
C HIS A 220 7.09 -1.14 -4.81
N CYS A 221 7.61 -0.65 -5.93
CA CYS A 221 8.96 -0.89 -6.41
C CYS A 221 9.84 0.34 -6.15
N ALA A 222 9.35 1.53 -6.49
CA ALA A 222 10.11 2.77 -6.36
C ALA A 222 10.41 3.13 -4.89
N LEU A 223 9.44 3.00 -3.97
CA LEU A 223 9.65 3.32 -2.55
C LEU A 223 10.62 2.36 -1.85
N PRO A 224 10.56 1.02 -2.05
CA PRO A 224 11.62 0.11 -1.63
C PRO A 224 13.00 0.50 -2.15
N CYS A 225 13.14 0.80 -3.44
CA CYS A 225 14.42 1.24 -4.01
C CYS A 225 14.93 2.52 -3.35
N LEU A 226 14.04 3.49 -3.10
CA LEU A 226 14.36 4.71 -2.38
C LEU A 226 14.85 4.41 -0.95
N ALA A 227 14.13 3.54 -0.21
CA ALA A 227 14.48 3.11 1.15
C ALA A 227 15.84 2.41 1.23
N MET A 228 16.16 1.61 0.21
CA MET A 228 17.41 0.84 0.09
C MET A 228 18.55 1.63 -0.57
N ASN A 229 18.33 2.92 -0.86
CA ASN A 229 19.30 3.78 -1.55
C ASN A 229 19.74 3.24 -2.92
N VAL A 230 18.81 2.66 -3.67
CA VAL A 230 18.99 2.21 -5.05
C VAL A 230 18.50 3.29 -5.99
N PRO A 231 19.29 3.76 -6.98
CA PRO A 231 18.83 4.73 -7.97
C PRO A 231 17.56 4.24 -8.66
N VAL A 232 16.52 5.09 -8.71
CA VAL A 232 15.24 4.69 -9.30
C VAL A 232 14.61 5.79 -10.14
N LEU A 233 14.08 5.39 -11.31
CA LEU A 233 13.24 6.22 -12.16
C LEU A 233 11.80 5.70 -12.14
N LEU A 234 10.85 6.55 -11.69
CA LEU A 234 9.43 6.25 -11.65
C LEU A 234 8.69 6.88 -12.84
N PHE A 235 7.99 6.08 -13.61
CA PHE A 235 7.09 6.61 -14.64
C PHE A 235 5.73 6.97 -14.06
N ASN A 236 5.33 8.23 -14.24
CA ASN A 236 4.03 8.75 -13.83
C ASN A 236 2.89 8.04 -14.57
N SER A 237 1.82 7.72 -13.84
CA SER A 237 0.60 7.19 -14.44
C SER A 237 -0.13 8.25 -15.27
N ARG A 238 -0.89 7.80 -16.29
CA ARG A 238 -1.77 8.67 -17.08
C ARG A 238 -3.14 8.90 -16.42
N LYS A 239 -3.54 8.03 -15.49
CA LYS A 239 -4.85 8.13 -14.81
C LYS A 239 -4.74 9.14 -13.67
N PRO A 240 -5.60 10.17 -13.63
CA PRO A 240 -5.56 11.20 -12.57
C PRO A 240 -5.54 10.60 -11.16
N SER A 241 -6.42 9.64 -10.86
CA SER A 241 -6.49 8.98 -9.55
C SER A 241 -5.20 8.24 -9.15
N ALA A 242 -4.47 7.68 -10.12
CA ALA A 242 -3.20 7.01 -9.84
C ALA A 242 -2.04 8.02 -9.67
N VAL A 243 -2.13 9.18 -10.32
CA VAL A 243 -1.15 10.28 -10.15
C VAL A 243 -1.27 10.86 -8.75
N ASP A 244 -2.50 11.13 -8.28
CA ASP A 244 -2.75 11.74 -6.97
C ASP A 244 -2.12 10.94 -5.81
N ARG A 245 -2.09 9.61 -5.91
CA ARG A 245 -1.42 8.76 -4.92
C ARG A 245 0.11 8.85 -4.95
N PHE A 246 0.69 9.25 -6.06
CA PHE A 246 2.14 9.32 -6.26
C PHE A 246 2.70 10.71 -5.96
N VAL A 247 1.85 11.74 -6.05
CA VAL A 247 2.25 13.14 -5.89
C VAL A 247 3.09 13.41 -4.64
N PRO A 248 2.75 12.87 -3.44
CA PRO A 248 3.55 13.15 -2.25
C PRO A 248 5.00 12.64 -2.31
N TYR A 249 5.31 11.77 -3.27
CA TYR A 249 6.63 11.13 -3.40
C TYR A 249 7.48 11.70 -4.55
N PHE A 250 6.90 12.61 -5.38
CA PHE A 250 7.58 13.10 -6.58
C PHE A 250 8.85 13.90 -6.29
N ASP A 251 8.89 14.61 -5.18
CA ASP A 251 10.08 15.37 -4.77
C ASP A 251 11.22 14.46 -4.28
N TRP A 252 10.93 13.21 -3.95
CA TRP A 252 11.89 12.25 -3.42
C TRP A 252 12.46 11.32 -4.48
N ILE A 253 11.74 11.11 -5.59
CA ILE A 253 12.03 10.12 -6.62
C ILE A 253 12.19 10.82 -7.96
N HIS A 254 13.23 10.46 -8.72
CA HIS A 254 13.32 10.84 -10.12
C HIS A 254 12.10 10.30 -10.86
N ASN A 255 11.28 11.19 -11.41
CA ASN A 255 10.03 10.79 -12.04
C ASN A 255 9.73 11.60 -13.30
N CYS A 256 9.10 10.99 -14.28
CA CYS A 256 8.69 11.66 -15.51
C CYS A 256 7.55 10.91 -16.22
N LYS A 257 6.97 11.56 -17.22
CA LYS A 257 6.09 10.87 -18.17
C LYS A 257 6.93 10.05 -19.13
N ARG A 258 6.45 8.87 -19.52
CA ARG A 258 7.14 7.97 -20.47
C ARG A 258 7.56 8.66 -21.76
N LYS A 259 6.68 9.55 -22.31
CA LYS A 259 6.97 10.31 -23.52
C LYS A 259 8.17 11.25 -23.36
N ASP A 260 8.32 11.82 -22.17
CA ASP A 260 9.36 12.80 -21.88
C ASP A 260 10.74 12.12 -21.73
N PHE A 261 10.74 10.87 -21.26
CA PHE A 261 11.93 10.01 -21.25
C PHE A 261 12.33 9.59 -22.67
N ILE A 262 11.36 9.14 -23.48
CA ILE A 262 11.63 8.64 -24.85
C ILE A 262 12.11 9.75 -25.79
N ASN A 263 11.54 10.96 -25.72
CA ASN A 263 11.93 12.08 -26.56
C ASN A 263 13.11 12.90 -26.02
N GLY A 264 13.67 12.53 -24.85
CA GLY A 264 14.82 13.17 -24.25
C GLY A 264 14.54 14.51 -23.58
N SER A 265 13.28 14.93 -23.44
CA SER A 265 12.93 16.16 -22.68
C SER A 265 13.12 15.99 -21.17
N TYR A 266 13.09 14.76 -20.68
CA TYR A 266 13.55 14.41 -19.33
C TYR A 266 14.84 13.59 -19.45
N LYS A 267 15.93 14.15 -18.94
CA LYS A 267 17.26 13.51 -19.00
C LYS A 267 17.47 12.65 -17.75
N TYR A 268 17.63 11.35 -17.95
CA TYR A 268 18.02 10.39 -16.92
C TYR A 268 18.95 9.38 -17.56
N ASP A 269 20.23 9.42 -17.17
CA ASP A 269 21.23 8.49 -17.69
C ASP A 269 21.13 7.16 -16.96
N ILE A 270 20.54 6.16 -17.62
CA ILE A 270 20.38 4.82 -17.05
C ILE A 270 21.69 4.05 -16.89
N THR A 271 22.75 4.49 -17.59
CA THR A 271 24.08 3.86 -17.53
C THR A 271 24.97 4.48 -16.45
N ASN A 272 24.65 5.71 -16.04
CA ASN A 272 25.25 6.41 -14.91
C ASN A 272 24.17 7.16 -14.13
N PRO A 273 23.29 6.41 -13.43
CA PRO A 273 22.07 7.00 -12.84
C PRO A 273 22.41 7.98 -11.72
N PRO A 274 21.69 9.13 -11.66
CA PRO A 274 21.85 10.05 -10.56
C PRO A 274 21.39 9.40 -9.24
N PRO A 275 21.98 9.78 -8.09
CA PRO A 275 21.50 9.33 -6.78
C PRO A 275 20.09 9.82 -6.51
N ASN A 276 19.37 9.12 -5.62
CA ASN A 276 18.05 9.57 -5.15
C ASN A 276 18.15 10.88 -4.35
N ASN A 277 17.07 11.68 -4.35
CA ASN A 277 17.06 13.03 -3.76
C ASN A 277 17.11 13.06 -2.21
N GLY A 278 16.92 11.92 -1.52
CA GLY A 278 17.02 11.81 -0.06
C GLY A 278 15.87 12.44 0.76
N GLY A 279 14.94 13.13 0.15
CA GLY A 279 13.85 13.85 0.84
C GLY A 279 12.90 13.00 1.68
N HIS A 280 12.96 11.68 1.54
CA HIS A 280 12.13 10.73 2.29
C HIS A 280 12.64 10.42 3.71
N ILE A 281 13.87 10.79 4.06
CA ILE A 281 14.57 10.32 5.28
C ILE A 281 13.80 10.73 6.55
N GLU A 282 13.33 11.95 6.62
CA GLU A 282 12.55 12.41 7.78
C GLU A 282 11.25 11.59 7.96
N THR A 283 10.53 11.36 6.86
CA THR A 283 9.31 10.53 6.87
C THR A 283 9.60 9.09 7.25
N ARG A 284 10.69 8.50 6.75
CA ARG A 284 11.17 7.18 7.15
C ARG A 284 11.42 7.10 8.65
N ASN A 285 12.17 8.05 9.20
CA ASN A 285 12.53 8.06 10.61
C ASN A 285 11.28 8.20 11.50
N ARG A 286 10.33 9.04 11.09
CA ARG A 286 9.05 9.17 11.79
C ARG A 286 8.23 7.88 11.74
N LEU A 287 8.15 7.19 10.60
CA LEU A 287 7.49 5.88 10.49
C LEU A 287 8.11 4.85 11.43
N ILE A 288 9.44 4.71 11.41
CA ILE A 288 10.17 3.78 12.29
C ILE A 288 9.87 4.10 13.75
N LYS A 289 10.00 5.37 14.15
CA LYS A 289 9.72 5.82 15.51
C LYS A 289 8.27 5.50 15.94
N THR A 290 7.30 5.78 15.08
CA THR A 290 5.89 5.53 15.36
C THR A 290 5.61 4.04 15.60
N VAL A 291 6.19 3.14 14.78
CA VAL A 291 6.04 1.70 14.98
C VAL A 291 6.79 1.24 16.25
N THR A 292 8.00 1.76 16.47
CA THR A 292 8.77 1.45 17.69
C THR A 292 8.01 1.85 18.96
N ASP A 293 7.48 3.07 19.01
CA ASP A 293 6.69 3.54 20.16
C ASP A 293 5.45 2.65 20.38
N PHE A 294 4.80 2.22 19.31
CA PHE A 294 3.67 1.30 19.36
C PHE A 294 4.07 -0.08 19.88
N THR A 295 5.15 -0.67 19.38
CA THR A 295 5.62 -1.98 19.83
C THR A 295 6.07 -1.95 21.28
N GLU A 296 6.81 -0.91 21.70
CA GLU A 296 7.23 -0.73 23.09
C GLU A 296 6.05 -0.62 24.04
N LYS A 297 4.99 0.11 23.64
CA LYS A 297 3.76 0.24 24.42
C LYS A 297 3.08 -1.10 24.67
N TYR A 298 3.07 -1.98 23.68
CA TYR A 298 2.26 -3.21 23.73
C TYR A 298 3.06 -4.50 23.97
N LYS A 299 4.39 -4.54 23.83
CA LYS A 299 5.19 -5.78 24.01
C LYS A 299 4.99 -6.49 25.33
N ASN A 300 4.76 -5.74 26.42
CA ASN A 300 4.54 -6.28 27.76
C ASN A 300 3.08 -6.16 28.23
N ALA A 301 2.18 -5.72 27.36
CA ALA A 301 0.77 -5.59 27.68
C ALA A 301 0.10 -6.97 27.76
N SER A 302 -0.83 -7.12 28.69
CA SER A 302 -1.61 -8.34 28.92
C SER A 302 -3.08 -7.97 29.13
N GLY A 303 -3.96 -8.95 29.15
CA GLY A 303 -5.39 -8.77 29.33
C GLY A 303 -6.21 -9.33 28.18
N SER A 304 -7.51 -9.14 28.25
CA SER A 304 -8.48 -9.50 27.22
C SER A 304 -8.56 -8.41 26.14
N TYR A 305 -9.05 -8.75 24.94
CA TYR A 305 -9.34 -7.76 23.89
C TYR A 305 -10.26 -6.65 24.41
N LYS A 306 -11.15 -6.94 25.35
CA LYS A 306 -12.08 -5.97 25.96
C LYS A 306 -11.38 -4.80 26.66
N ASP A 307 -10.17 -5.02 27.14
CA ASP A 307 -9.38 -3.99 27.82
C ASP A 307 -8.80 -2.97 26.81
N TYR A 308 -8.77 -3.31 25.53
CA TYR A 308 -8.19 -2.53 24.45
C TYR A 308 -9.21 -2.08 23.39
N ASP A 309 -10.40 -2.67 23.41
CA ASP A 309 -11.50 -2.28 22.52
C ASP A 309 -11.98 -0.87 22.88
N ARG A 310 -11.88 0.01 21.90
CA ARG A 310 -12.29 1.42 22.04
C ARG A 310 -13.66 1.70 21.41
N LEU A 311 -14.26 0.69 20.77
CA LEU A 311 -15.54 0.82 20.13
C LEU A 311 -16.67 0.52 21.13
N LYS A 312 -17.61 1.46 21.27
CA LYS A 312 -18.69 1.38 22.25
C LYS A 312 -19.87 0.49 21.84
N TYR A 313 -19.87 -0.04 20.63
CA TYR A 313 -20.94 -0.81 20.03
C TYR A 313 -20.74 -2.32 20.20
N SER A 314 -21.80 -3.08 20.33
CA SER A 314 -21.76 -4.55 20.30
C SER A 314 -21.39 -5.09 18.92
N ASP A 315 -21.03 -6.37 18.81
CA ASP A 315 -20.77 -7.03 17.53
C ASP A 315 -22.02 -7.00 16.65
N GLU A 316 -23.22 -7.21 17.21
CA GLU A 316 -24.50 -7.17 16.52
C GLU A 316 -24.79 -5.78 15.95
N GLU A 317 -24.51 -4.72 16.70
CA GLU A 317 -24.69 -3.33 16.22
C GLU A 317 -23.73 -3.02 15.08
N VAL A 318 -22.47 -3.44 15.16
CA VAL A 318 -21.46 -3.26 14.09
C VAL A 318 -21.86 -4.02 12.83
N ILE A 319 -22.28 -5.29 12.97
CA ILE A 319 -22.71 -6.12 11.84
C ILE A 319 -23.96 -5.51 11.18
N LYS A 320 -24.94 -5.09 11.99
CA LYS A 320 -26.16 -4.45 11.48
C LYS A 320 -25.83 -3.15 10.74
N TRP A 321 -25.03 -2.27 11.35
CA TRP A 321 -24.62 -1.01 10.73
C TRP A 321 -23.91 -1.25 9.40
N ARG A 322 -22.97 -2.20 9.34
CA ARG A 322 -22.26 -2.56 8.12
C ARG A 322 -23.20 -3.01 7.02
N HIS A 323 -24.12 -3.91 7.33
CA HIS A 323 -25.11 -4.43 6.40
C HIS A 323 -26.05 -3.34 5.88
N ASP A 324 -26.55 -2.47 6.77
CA ASP A 324 -27.43 -1.36 6.40
C ASP A 324 -26.68 -0.33 5.53
N THR A 325 -25.43 -0.04 5.84
CA THR A 325 -24.54 0.82 5.02
C THR A 325 -24.30 0.20 3.64
N MET A 326 -23.98 -1.09 3.57
CA MET A 326 -23.82 -1.80 2.29
C MET A 326 -25.07 -1.71 1.43
N LYS A 327 -26.26 -1.96 2.01
CA LYS A 327 -27.54 -1.88 1.29
C LYS A 327 -27.78 -0.48 0.75
N ARG A 328 -27.56 0.56 1.56
CA ARG A 328 -27.73 1.96 1.14
C ARG A 328 -26.82 2.30 -0.02
N VAL A 329 -25.52 2.03 0.11
CA VAL A 329 -24.52 2.28 -0.93
C VAL A 329 -24.87 1.57 -2.24
N MET A 330 -25.26 0.29 -2.16
CA MET A 330 -25.67 -0.48 -3.35
C MET A 330 -26.94 0.04 -3.98
N TYR A 331 -27.93 0.42 -3.16
CA TYR A 331 -29.18 0.98 -3.66
C TYR A 331 -28.95 2.33 -4.37
N ASP A 332 -28.21 3.24 -3.74
CA ASP A 332 -27.92 4.55 -4.31
C ASP A 332 -27.13 4.44 -5.61
N TRP A 333 -26.16 3.51 -5.67
CA TRP A 333 -25.42 3.22 -6.89
C TRP A 333 -26.33 2.66 -8.00
N LEU A 334 -27.21 1.70 -7.70
CA LEU A 334 -28.15 1.13 -8.68
C LEU A 334 -29.13 2.18 -9.21
N MET A 335 -29.64 3.05 -8.35
CA MET A 335 -30.53 4.15 -8.76
C MET A 335 -29.80 5.15 -9.65
N SER A 336 -28.53 5.46 -9.34
CA SER A 336 -27.72 6.36 -10.16
C SER A 336 -27.49 5.81 -11.58
N VAL A 337 -27.19 4.52 -11.70
CA VAL A 337 -27.00 3.84 -12.99
C VAL A 337 -28.30 3.75 -13.80
N SER A 338 -29.43 3.47 -13.13
CA SER A 338 -30.74 3.37 -13.79
C SER A 338 -31.20 4.71 -14.38
N TYR A 339 -30.95 5.82 -13.70
CA TYR A 339 -31.27 7.17 -14.20
C TYR A 339 -30.46 7.54 -15.45
N THR A 340 -29.20 7.10 -15.57
CA THR A 340 -28.35 7.36 -16.73
C THR A 340 -28.86 6.67 -18.01
N HIS A 341 -29.47 5.50 -17.88
CA HIS A 341 -30.06 4.78 -19.01
C HIS A 341 -31.41 5.36 -19.48
N LEU A 342 -32.13 6.07 -18.59
CA LEU A 342 -33.42 6.70 -18.93
C LEU A 342 -33.28 8.10 -19.54
N THR A 343 -32.11 8.74 -19.42
CA THR A 343 -31.86 10.12 -19.87
C THR A 343 -30.96 10.22 -21.11
N LEU A 344 -30.52 9.10 -21.68
CA LEU A 344 -29.84 9.12 -22.97
C LEU A 344 -30.84 9.41 -24.09
N PRO A 345 -30.65 10.47 -24.89
CA PRO A 345 -31.51 10.70 -26.06
C PRO A 345 -31.38 9.51 -27.00
N THR A 346 -32.52 8.93 -27.34
CA THR A 346 -32.62 8.02 -28.49
C THR A 346 -32.37 8.83 -29.76
N ASN A 347 -31.14 8.82 -30.26
CA ASN A 347 -30.81 9.22 -31.61
C ASN A 347 -30.55 7.99 -32.48
#